data_a23695db26c2a2cdca99837cfc4f4705
#
_entry.id   a23695db26c2a2cdca99837cfc4f4705
#
_cell.length_a   1.000
_cell.length_b   1.000
_cell.length_c   1.000
_cell.angle_alpha   90.00
_cell.angle_beta   90.00
_cell.angle_gamma   90.00
#
_symmetry.space_group_name_H-M   'P 1'
#
loop_
_entity.id
_entity.type
_entity.pdbx_description
1 polymer ?
#
loop_
_entity_poly.entity_id
_entity_poly.type
_entity_poly.pdbx_seq_one_letter_code
_entity_poly.pdbx_strand_id
1 'polypeptide(L)'
;MEITAFSIEEIKDPTNIIEGKRYEFLLDVEVDEEDELYSEAGIEIRVIAGQNDEEVRILNYFLIDKAENEMLDFALEEDEEALILNFVREE
;
A
#
# COMPACT_ATOMS: atom_id res chain seq x y z
N MET A 1 8.34 2.90 -10.45
CA MET A 1 7.35 3.36 -9.46
C MET A 1 8.08 4.07 -8.32
N GLU A 2 7.64 5.25 -7.98
CA GLU A 2 8.24 6.06 -6.93
C GLU A 2 7.18 6.47 -5.91
N ILE A 3 7.48 6.30 -4.63
CA ILE A 3 6.59 6.71 -3.55
C ILE A 3 6.90 8.17 -3.22
N THR A 4 5.93 9.06 -3.43
CA THR A 4 6.12 10.50 -3.27
C THR A 4 5.58 11.04 -1.95
N ALA A 5 4.60 10.36 -1.36
CA ALA A 5 4.02 10.74 -0.08
C ALA A 5 3.36 9.53 0.55
N PHE A 6 3.16 9.58 1.85
CA PHE A 6 2.48 8.48 2.55
C PHE A 6 1.80 8.97 3.82
N SER A 7 0.84 8.18 4.30
CA SER A 7 0.29 8.31 5.64
C SER A 7 0.09 6.92 6.24
N ILE A 8 0.11 6.84 7.56
CA ILE A 8 -0.01 5.58 8.29
C ILE A 8 -1.10 5.73 9.35
N GLU A 9 -1.98 4.75 9.45
CA GLU A 9 -3.00 4.72 10.48
C GLU A 9 -3.04 3.31 11.08
N GLU A 10 -3.08 3.22 12.40
CA GLU A 10 -3.23 1.92 13.06
C GLU A 10 -4.69 1.49 13.01
N ILE A 11 -4.92 0.26 12.56
CA ILE A 11 -6.26 -0.33 12.53
C ILE A 11 -6.47 -1.03 13.87
N LYS A 12 -7.41 -0.53 14.66
CA LYS A 12 -7.71 -1.10 15.95
C LYS A 12 -8.81 -2.15 15.85
N ASP A 13 -8.62 -3.25 16.54
CA ASP A 13 -9.63 -4.31 16.65
C ASP A 13 -10.31 -4.20 18.02
N PRO A 14 -11.53 -3.67 18.10
CA PRO A 14 -12.20 -3.52 19.39
C PRO A 14 -12.59 -4.84 20.05
N THR A 15 -12.62 -5.93 19.29
CA THR A 15 -12.93 -7.26 19.82
C THR A 15 -11.69 -8.00 20.30
N ASN A 16 -10.52 -7.50 19.95
CA ASN A 16 -9.22 -8.09 20.30
C ASN A 16 -9.07 -9.54 19.86
N ILE A 17 -9.71 -9.89 18.74
CA ILE A 17 -9.65 -11.24 18.17
C ILE A 17 -8.39 -11.43 17.31
N ILE A 18 -7.92 -10.34 16.71
CA ILE A 18 -6.78 -10.37 15.79
C ILE A 18 -5.48 -10.25 16.59
N GLU A 19 -4.59 -11.23 16.42
CA GLU A 19 -3.28 -11.18 17.04
C GLU A 19 -2.36 -10.22 16.28
N GLY A 20 -1.53 -9.51 17.03
CA GLY A 20 -0.60 -8.53 16.46
C GLY A 20 -1.26 -7.21 16.15
N LYS A 21 -0.53 -6.36 15.46
CA LYS A 21 -0.98 -5.02 15.07
C LYS A 21 -1.22 -4.95 13.57
N ARG A 22 -2.18 -4.15 13.18
CA ARG A 22 -2.46 -3.89 11.77
C ARG A 22 -2.37 -2.40 11.50
N TYR A 23 -1.82 -2.07 10.34
CA TYR A 23 -1.65 -0.69 9.90
C TYR A 23 -2.16 -0.53 8.49
N GLU A 24 -2.78 0.60 8.21
CA GLU A 24 -3.15 1.01 6.88
C GLU A 24 -2.17 2.08 6.41
N PHE A 25 -1.50 1.81 5.30
CA PHE A 25 -0.63 2.76 4.64
C PHE A 25 -1.33 3.29 3.41
N LEU A 26 -1.36 4.60 3.25
CA LEU A 26 -1.82 5.24 2.03
C LEU A 26 -0.60 5.84 1.35
N LEU A 27 -0.22 5.27 0.21
CA LEU A 27 0.98 5.65 -0.50
C LEU A 27 0.62 6.36 -1.80
N ASP A 28 1.13 7.59 -1.99
CA ASP A 28 1.04 8.26 -3.27
C ASP A 28 2.24 7.84 -4.09
N VAL A 29 2.01 7.33 -5.28
CA VAL A 29 3.09 6.86 -6.16
C VAL A 29 2.98 7.48 -7.54
N GLU A 30 4.15 7.65 -8.16
CA GLU A 30 4.26 8.07 -9.55
C GLU A 30 4.81 6.90 -10.37
N VAL A 31 4.25 6.71 -11.55
CA VAL A 31 4.72 5.71 -12.50
C VAL A 31 5.01 6.38 -13.84
N ASP A 32 5.82 5.72 -14.67
CA ASP A 32 6.16 6.24 -16.00
C ASP A 32 4.92 6.33 -16.89
N GLU A 33 4.93 7.29 -17.82
CA GLU A 33 3.83 7.48 -18.76
C GLU A 33 3.56 6.24 -19.60
N GLU A 34 4.57 5.40 -19.81
CA GLU A 34 4.44 4.17 -20.58
C GLU A 34 3.92 2.99 -19.76
N ASP A 35 3.79 3.16 -18.46
CA ASP A 35 3.29 2.11 -17.57
C ASP A 35 1.78 2.01 -17.68
N GLU A 36 1.25 0.77 -17.63
CA GLU A 36 -0.18 0.53 -17.67
C GLU A 36 -0.95 1.19 -16.52
N LEU A 37 -0.27 1.43 -15.41
CA LEU A 37 -0.87 2.07 -14.24
C LEU A 37 -0.83 3.60 -14.30
N TYR A 38 -0.27 4.17 -15.36
CA TYR A 38 -0.12 5.63 -15.45
C TYR A 38 -1.45 6.35 -15.38
N SER A 39 -1.49 7.41 -14.56
CA SER A 39 -2.62 8.34 -14.45
C SER A 39 -2.06 9.73 -14.24
N GLU A 40 -2.65 10.75 -14.89
CA GLU A 40 -2.22 12.14 -14.73
C GLU A 40 -2.34 12.65 -13.29
N ALA A 41 -3.34 12.16 -12.56
CA ALA A 41 -3.54 12.52 -11.16
C ALA A 41 -2.69 11.69 -10.20
N GLY A 42 -2.03 10.65 -10.70
CA GLY A 42 -1.24 9.72 -9.89
C GLY A 42 -2.05 8.54 -9.40
N ILE A 43 -1.36 7.63 -8.77
CA ILE A 43 -1.94 6.40 -8.23
C ILE A 43 -1.76 6.39 -6.72
N GLU A 44 -2.80 5.97 -6.01
CA GLU A 44 -2.72 5.73 -4.57
C GLU A 44 -2.73 4.23 -4.33
N ILE A 45 -1.82 3.77 -3.48
CA ILE A 45 -1.81 2.36 -3.07
C ILE A 45 -2.20 2.31 -1.61
N ARG A 46 -3.29 1.62 -1.30
CA ARG A 46 -3.69 1.34 0.06
C ARG A 46 -3.13 -0.01 0.44
N VAL A 47 -2.27 -0.05 1.45
CA VAL A 47 -1.61 -1.27 1.89
C VAL A 47 -2.08 -1.60 3.30
N ILE A 48 -2.54 -2.81 3.51
CA ILE A 48 -2.86 -3.33 4.83
C ILE A 48 -1.69 -4.19 5.27
N ALA A 49 -0.96 -3.74 6.28
CA ALA A 49 0.19 -4.44 6.80
C ALA A 49 -0.13 -5.03 8.17
N GLY A 50 0.38 -6.23 8.41
CA GLY A 50 0.27 -6.88 9.71
C GLY A 50 1.64 -6.99 10.36
N GLN A 51 1.71 -6.70 11.66
CA GLN A 51 2.92 -6.88 12.45
C GLN A 51 2.66 -7.87 13.56
N ASN A 52 3.45 -8.94 13.58
CA ASN A 52 3.38 -9.96 14.62
C ASN A 52 4.81 -10.22 15.10
N ASP A 53 5.07 -10.01 16.40
CA ASP A 53 6.40 -10.05 16.99
C ASP A 53 7.33 -9.06 16.28
N GLU A 54 8.37 -9.54 15.59
CA GLU A 54 9.31 -8.69 14.88
C GLU A 54 9.09 -8.71 13.36
N GLU A 55 8.07 -9.44 12.92
CA GLU A 55 7.83 -9.62 11.49
C GLU A 55 6.70 -8.71 11.01
N VAL A 56 6.92 -8.04 9.89
CA VAL A 56 5.94 -7.23 9.20
C VAL A 56 5.69 -7.82 7.82
N ARG A 57 4.42 -7.96 7.47
CA ARG A 57 4.04 -8.49 6.16
C ARG A 57 2.88 -7.70 5.57
N ILE A 58 2.76 -7.74 4.26
CA ILE A 58 1.62 -7.16 3.55
C ILE A 58 0.50 -8.21 3.54
N LEU A 59 -0.65 -7.85 4.13
CA LEU A 59 -1.82 -8.72 4.16
C LEU A 59 -2.68 -8.53 2.92
N ASN A 60 -2.79 -7.30 2.44
CA ASN A 60 -3.58 -6.99 1.26
C ASN A 60 -3.16 -5.62 0.73
N TYR A 61 -3.50 -5.32 -0.52
CA TYR A 61 -3.26 -4.00 -1.09
C TYR A 61 -4.30 -3.70 -2.16
N PHE A 62 -4.51 -2.40 -2.41
CA PHE A 62 -5.45 -1.92 -3.43
C PHE A 62 -4.80 -0.77 -4.19
N LEU A 63 -4.97 -0.77 -5.51
CA LEU A 63 -4.49 0.30 -6.37
C LEU A 63 -5.69 1.19 -6.73
N ILE A 64 -5.56 2.48 -6.53
CA ILE A 64 -6.64 3.43 -6.76
C ILE A 64 -6.17 4.52 -7.72
N ASP A 65 -6.92 4.73 -8.80
CA ASP A 65 -6.69 5.84 -9.73
C ASP A 65 -7.25 7.10 -9.10
N LYS A 66 -6.39 8.06 -8.79
CA LYS A 66 -6.78 9.28 -8.12
C LYS A 66 -7.61 10.22 -9.00
N ALA A 67 -7.47 10.11 -10.33
CA ALA A 67 -8.24 10.95 -11.24
C ALA A 67 -9.73 10.64 -11.17
N GLU A 68 -10.09 9.37 -11.11
CA GLU A 68 -11.48 8.92 -11.09
C GLU A 68 -11.91 8.34 -9.74
N ASN A 69 -10.97 8.22 -8.80
CA ASN A 69 -11.18 7.60 -7.50
C ASN A 69 -11.73 6.16 -7.65
N GLU A 70 -11.18 5.45 -8.63
CA GLU A 70 -11.63 4.11 -9.00
C GLU A 70 -10.57 3.08 -8.66
N MET A 71 -11.00 1.95 -8.11
CA MET A 71 -10.11 0.83 -7.82
C MET A 71 -9.68 0.15 -9.10
N LEU A 72 -8.37 -0.03 -9.27
CA LEU A 72 -7.81 -0.68 -10.43
C LEU A 72 -7.63 -2.17 -10.18
N ASP A 73 -7.98 -2.98 -11.17
CA ASP A 73 -7.87 -4.44 -11.09
C ASP A 73 -6.52 -4.91 -11.65
N PHE A 74 -5.43 -4.41 -11.07
CA PHE A 74 -4.08 -4.80 -11.42
C PHE A 74 -3.37 -5.36 -10.21
N ALA A 75 -2.49 -6.32 -10.44
CA ALA A 75 -1.60 -6.84 -9.41
C ALA A 75 -0.22 -6.19 -9.55
N LEU A 76 0.45 -5.99 -8.41
CA LEU A 76 1.82 -5.49 -8.40
C LEU A 76 2.78 -6.59 -8.84
N GLU A 77 3.84 -6.20 -9.53
CA GLU A 77 4.93 -7.11 -9.88
C GLU A 77 5.79 -7.37 -8.64
N GLU A 78 6.58 -8.43 -8.66
CA GLU A 78 7.40 -8.82 -7.50
C GLU A 78 8.33 -7.73 -7.02
N ASP A 79 8.96 -7.00 -7.93
CA ASP A 79 9.86 -5.90 -7.57
C ASP A 79 9.10 -4.72 -6.96
N GLU A 80 7.89 -4.47 -7.40
CA GLU A 80 7.02 -3.45 -6.82
C GLU A 80 6.56 -3.84 -5.43
N GLU A 81 6.17 -5.08 -5.23
CA GLU A 81 5.79 -5.58 -3.91
C GLU A 81 6.96 -5.51 -2.94
N ALA A 82 8.16 -5.85 -3.40
CA ALA A 82 9.37 -5.78 -2.58
C ALA A 82 9.67 -4.34 -2.16
N LEU A 83 9.51 -3.39 -3.06
CA LEU A 83 9.70 -1.96 -2.77
C LEU A 83 8.75 -1.51 -1.67
N ILE A 84 7.47 -1.87 -1.78
CA ILE A 84 6.46 -1.48 -0.81
C ILE A 84 6.70 -2.16 0.53
N LEU A 85 7.04 -3.44 0.53
CA LEU A 85 7.33 -4.16 1.76
C LEU A 85 8.51 -3.56 2.51
N ASN A 86 9.58 -3.22 1.80
CA ASN A 86 10.73 -2.56 2.41
C ASN A 86 10.36 -1.20 2.99
N PHE A 87 9.54 -0.44 2.28
CA PHE A 87 9.06 0.86 2.75
C PHE A 87 8.25 0.71 4.04
N VAL A 88 7.34 -0.25 4.08
CA VAL A 88 6.47 -0.49 5.24
C VAL A 88 7.30 -0.92 6.45
N ARG A 89 8.33 -1.75 6.23
CA ARG A 89 9.19 -2.22 7.33
C ARG A 89 10.00 -1.10 7.95
N GLU A 90 10.38 -0.10 7.17
CA GLU A 90 11.19 1.02 7.65
C GLU A 90 10.37 2.09 8.38
N GLU A 91 9.08 2.11 8.17
CA GLU A 91 8.17 3.06 8.79
C GLU A 91 7.39 2.39 9.95
#